data_866fadc6897d2312b7946dae19c1dba5
#
_entry.id   866fadc6897d2312b7946dae19c1dba5
#
_cell.length_a   1.000
_cell.length_b   1.000
_cell.length_c   1.000
_cell.angle_alpha   90.00
_cell.angle_beta   90.00
_cell.angle_gamma   90.00
#
_symmetry.space_group_name_H-M   'P 1'
#
loop_
_entity.id
_entity.type
_entity.pdbx_description
1 polymer ?
#
loop_
_entity_poly.entity_id
_entity_poly.type
_entity_poly.pdbx_seq_one_letter_code
_entity_poly.pdbx_strand_id
1 'polypeptide(L)'
;MVQVRVHETPPAVAESPVRSDQVRDASGRVITLRELDPVQESRLTVAVGPEMAINVMYMNMYAFPAAAVADIDGEEYPLPQNPKQIESMLAILGKNGLKAVSSFLRVRSKDDEDEATETAAKN
;
A
#
# COMPACT_ATOMS: atom_id res chain seq x y z
N MET A 1 -22.26 -31.83 -15.63
CA MET A 1 -22.31 -31.12 -15.42
C MET A 1 -22.35 -30.43 -14.69
N VAL A 2 -22.69 -30.31 -14.56
CA VAL A 2 -22.82 -29.54 -13.76
C VAL A 2 -21.72 -29.10 -13.11
N GLN A 3 -20.78 -29.69 -13.02
CA GLN A 3 -19.71 -29.27 -12.41
C GLN A 3 -19.21 -28.13 -12.89
N VAL A 4 -19.60 -27.84 -13.86
CA VAL A 4 -19.25 -26.70 -14.42
C VAL A 4 -19.52 -25.56 -13.60
N ARG A 5 -20.60 -25.56 -12.87
CA ARG A 5 -20.90 -24.47 -12.12
C ARG A 5 -19.95 -24.25 -11.12
N VAL A 6 -19.14 -25.14 -10.87
CA VAL A 6 -18.18 -24.98 -9.87
C VAL A 6 -17.26 -23.87 -10.18
N HIS A 7 -16.93 -23.69 -11.46
CA HIS A 7 -16.00 -22.66 -11.73
C HIS A 7 -16.59 -21.30 -11.61
N GLU A 8 -17.83 -21.21 -11.41
CA GLU A 8 -18.38 -19.92 -11.17
C GLU A 8 -18.13 -19.46 -9.77
N THR A 9 -17.81 -20.38 -8.89
CA THR A 9 -17.56 -20.04 -7.53
C THR A 9 -16.26 -19.30 -7.33
N PRO A 10 -15.17 -19.63 -8.05
CA PRO A 10 -13.92 -18.95 -7.82
C PRO A 10 -13.97 -17.43 -7.87
N PRO A 11 -14.65 -16.83 -8.81
CA PRO A 11 -14.74 -15.38 -8.80
C PRO A 11 -15.34 -14.85 -7.52
N ALA A 12 -16.37 -15.50 -7.02
CA ALA A 12 -17.01 -15.06 -5.81
C ALA A 12 -16.05 -15.18 -4.64
N VAL A 13 -15.25 -16.26 -4.62
CA VAL A 13 -14.29 -16.42 -3.55
C VAL A 13 -13.21 -15.36 -3.66
N ALA A 14 -12.81 -15.02 -4.89
CA ALA A 14 -11.80 -14.01 -5.08
C ALA A 14 -12.28 -12.64 -4.65
N GLU A 15 -13.58 -12.46 -4.54
CA GLU A 15 -14.13 -11.20 -4.11
C GLU A 15 -14.33 -11.14 -2.61
N SER A 16 -13.83 -12.12 -1.88
CA SER A 16 -13.97 -12.11 -0.42
C SER A 16 -13.43 -10.82 0.17
N PRO A 17 -14.05 -10.32 1.24
CA PRO A 17 -13.59 -9.06 1.83
C PRO A 17 -12.18 -9.17 2.37
N VAL A 18 -11.48 -8.06 2.33
CA VAL A 18 -10.14 -7.97 2.90
C VAL A 18 -10.24 -7.20 4.21
N ARG A 19 -9.20 -7.31 5.04
CA ARG A 19 -9.17 -6.58 6.30
C ARG A 19 -8.99 -5.09 6.04
N SER A 20 -9.22 -4.27 7.08
CA SER A 20 -9.13 -2.82 6.94
C SER A 20 -7.72 -2.36 6.59
N ASP A 21 -6.69 -3.18 6.86
CA ASP A 21 -5.31 -2.84 6.51
C ASP A 21 -4.86 -3.49 5.21
N GLN A 22 -5.80 -3.99 4.41
CA GLN A 22 -5.49 -4.71 3.18
C GLN A 22 -6.20 -4.10 1.98
N VAL A 23 -5.61 -4.32 0.81
CA VAL A 23 -6.24 -3.91 -0.43
C VAL A 23 -5.99 -5.01 -1.45
N ARG A 24 -6.94 -5.21 -2.36
CA ARG A 24 -6.81 -6.20 -3.43
C ARG A 24 -6.51 -5.44 -4.71
N ASP A 25 -5.46 -5.82 -5.43
CA ASP A 25 -5.14 -5.15 -6.68
C ASP A 25 -5.93 -5.77 -7.85
N ALA A 26 -5.78 -5.20 -9.03
CA ALA A 26 -6.55 -5.63 -10.18
C ALA A 26 -6.20 -7.06 -10.61
N SER A 27 -5.05 -7.58 -10.21
CA SER A 27 -4.68 -8.95 -10.55
C SER A 27 -5.12 -9.93 -9.46
N GLY A 28 -5.77 -9.44 -8.40
CA GLY A 28 -6.32 -10.31 -7.36
C GLY A 28 -5.43 -10.54 -6.16
N ARG A 29 -4.22 -9.97 -6.15
CA ARG A 29 -3.33 -10.13 -5.01
C ARG A 29 -3.84 -9.33 -3.82
N VAL A 30 -3.67 -9.86 -2.62
CA VAL A 30 -4.05 -9.16 -1.41
C VAL A 30 -2.79 -8.56 -0.79
N ILE A 31 -2.74 -7.24 -0.70
CA ILE A 31 -1.59 -6.52 -0.20
C ILE A 31 -1.93 -5.97 1.17
N THR A 32 -1.15 -6.36 2.18
CA THR A 32 -1.32 -5.84 3.52
C THR A 32 -0.40 -4.64 3.69
N LEU A 33 -0.93 -3.56 4.26
CA LEU A 33 -0.20 -2.31 4.36
C LEU A 33 0.07 -1.98 5.82
N ARG A 34 1.28 -1.50 6.08
CA ARG A 34 1.65 -1.01 7.40
C ARG A 34 1.45 0.50 7.45
N GLU A 35 1.26 1.00 8.66
CA GLU A 35 1.22 2.43 8.85
C GLU A 35 2.55 2.84 9.45
N LEU A 36 3.28 3.73 8.76
CA LEU A 36 4.62 4.11 9.21
C LEU A 36 4.53 5.03 10.41
N ASP A 37 5.31 4.73 11.43
CA ASP A 37 5.45 5.66 12.54
C ASP A 37 6.58 6.66 12.22
N PRO A 38 6.78 7.70 13.04
CA PRO A 38 7.80 8.71 12.73
C PRO A 38 9.21 8.14 12.59
N VAL A 39 9.55 7.10 13.33
CA VAL A 39 10.87 6.50 13.21
C VAL A 39 11.00 5.81 11.85
N GLN A 40 9.98 5.10 11.43
CA GLN A 40 9.99 4.45 10.12
C GLN A 40 10.00 5.46 8.99
N GLU A 41 9.26 6.56 9.15
CA GLU A 41 9.26 7.62 8.14
C GLU A 41 10.65 8.24 8.01
N SER A 42 11.31 8.48 9.13
CA SER A 42 12.65 9.05 9.09
C SER A 42 13.64 8.07 8.46
N ARG A 43 13.50 6.79 8.77
CA ARG A 43 14.37 5.78 8.17
C ARG A 43 14.15 5.68 6.67
N LEU A 44 12.93 5.82 6.23
CA LEU A 44 12.63 5.81 4.81
C LEU A 44 13.31 7.01 4.11
N THR A 45 13.25 8.18 4.75
CA THR A 45 13.88 9.36 4.20
C THR A 45 15.38 9.13 4.00
N VAL A 46 16.02 8.50 4.99
CA VAL A 46 17.45 8.18 4.88
C VAL A 46 17.67 7.15 3.78
N ALA A 47 16.81 6.15 3.68
CA ALA A 47 16.93 5.11 2.67
C ALA A 47 16.82 5.67 1.25
N VAL A 48 15.97 6.67 1.07
CA VAL A 48 15.79 7.30 -0.24
C VAL A 48 17.04 8.10 -0.63
N GLY A 49 17.68 8.71 0.34
CA GLY A 49 18.85 9.53 0.08
C GLY A 49 18.50 11.01 -0.04
N PRO A 50 19.46 11.89 0.28
CA PRO A 50 19.18 13.32 0.42
C PRO A 50 18.70 13.99 -0.86
N GLU A 51 19.17 13.54 -2.01
CA GLU A 51 18.77 14.19 -3.26
C GLU A 51 17.34 13.92 -3.62
N MET A 52 16.89 12.68 -3.43
CA MET A 52 15.53 12.33 -3.82
C MET A 52 14.53 12.59 -2.71
N ALA A 53 15.00 12.64 -1.47
CA ALA A 53 14.08 12.83 -0.35
C ALA A 53 13.39 14.19 -0.37
N ILE A 54 14.01 15.19 -1.02
CA ILE A 54 13.39 16.50 -1.13
C ILE A 54 12.39 16.56 -2.28
N ASN A 55 12.32 15.52 -3.08
CA ASN A 55 11.36 15.47 -4.18
C ASN A 55 10.04 14.90 -3.64
N VAL A 56 9.11 15.80 -3.35
CA VAL A 56 7.84 15.42 -2.74
C VAL A 56 7.06 14.47 -3.63
N MET A 57 7.11 14.70 -4.95
CA MET A 57 6.39 13.82 -5.88
C MET A 57 6.93 12.40 -5.80
N TYR A 58 8.27 12.25 -5.81
CA TYR A 58 8.86 10.92 -5.72
C TYR A 58 8.48 10.24 -4.42
N MET A 59 8.54 10.96 -3.32
CA MET A 59 8.21 10.40 -2.01
C MET A 59 6.77 9.93 -1.98
N ASN A 60 5.83 10.76 -2.43
CA ASN A 60 4.42 10.42 -2.34
C ASN A 60 3.98 9.37 -3.36
N MET A 61 4.54 9.39 -4.54
CA MET A 61 4.10 8.49 -5.59
C MET A 61 4.80 7.14 -5.56
N TYR A 62 6.00 7.08 -5.03
CA TYR A 62 6.79 5.86 -5.12
C TYR A 62 7.34 5.37 -3.79
N ALA A 63 8.03 6.23 -3.04
CA ALA A 63 8.72 5.78 -1.83
C ALA A 63 7.75 5.36 -0.72
N PHE A 64 6.76 6.20 -0.43
CA PHE A 64 5.79 5.85 0.61
C PHE A 64 4.94 4.65 0.23
N PRO A 65 4.43 4.53 -0.99
CA PRO A 65 3.70 3.32 -1.37
C PRO A 65 4.55 2.06 -1.25
N ALA A 66 5.81 2.12 -1.69
CA ALA A 66 6.67 0.95 -1.58
C ALA A 66 6.92 0.57 -0.13
N ALA A 67 7.14 1.57 0.72
CA ALA A 67 7.42 1.32 2.13
C ALA A 67 6.21 0.82 2.90
N ALA A 68 5.00 1.16 2.43
CA ALA A 68 3.78 0.77 3.13
C ALA A 68 3.45 -0.71 2.98
N VAL A 69 4.06 -1.43 2.03
CA VAL A 69 3.73 -2.83 1.81
C VAL A 69 4.32 -3.68 2.91
N ALA A 70 3.47 -4.35 3.69
CA ALA A 70 3.90 -5.27 4.73
C ALA A 70 3.98 -6.69 4.20
N ASP A 71 2.98 -7.11 3.42
CA ASP A 71 3.06 -8.41 2.75
C ASP A 71 2.17 -8.42 1.52
N ILE A 72 2.41 -9.40 0.65
CA ILE A 72 1.60 -9.64 -0.54
C ILE A 72 1.26 -11.12 -0.52
N ASP A 73 -0.02 -11.44 -0.42
CA ASP A 73 -0.50 -12.81 -0.36
C ASP A 73 0.23 -13.63 0.70
N GLY A 74 0.55 -12.98 1.82
CA GLY A 74 1.19 -13.66 2.94
C GLY A 74 2.70 -13.63 2.94
N GLU A 75 3.32 -13.18 1.86
CA GLU A 75 4.78 -13.07 1.81
C GLU A 75 5.19 -11.71 2.35
N GLU A 76 5.96 -11.72 3.43
CA GLU A 76 6.30 -10.49 4.15
C GLU A 76 7.47 -9.75 3.52
N TYR A 77 7.44 -8.43 3.62
CA TYR A 77 8.50 -7.58 3.11
C TYR A 77 8.89 -6.57 4.17
N PRO A 78 10.17 -6.42 4.45
CA PRO A 78 10.62 -5.43 5.43
C PRO A 78 10.62 -4.03 4.83
N LEU A 79 10.77 -3.04 5.69
CA LEU A 79 10.88 -1.66 5.23
C LEU A 79 12.12 -1.51 4.36
N PRO A 80 12.01 -0.89 3.19
CA PRO A 80 13.19 -0.71 2.33
C PRO A 80 14.28 0.10 3.02
N GLN A 81 15.54 -0.29 2.82
CA GLN A 81 16.64 0.35 3.48
C GLN A 81 17.58 1.09 2.52
N ASN A 82 17.32 1.02 1.24
CA ASN A 82 18.11 1.72 0.23
C ASN A 82 17.28 1.89 -1.04
N PRO A 83 17.75 2.73 -1.98
CA PRO A 83 16.95 2.98 -3.19
C PRO A 83 16.69 1.72 -4.01
N LYS A 84 17.63 0.79 -4.01
CA LYS A 84 17.46 -0.41 -4.79
C LYS A 84 16.32 -1.27 -4.26
N GLN A 85 16.16 -1.32 -2.94
CA GLN A 85 15.06 -2.06 -2.35
C GLN A 85 13.72 -1.39 -2.64
N ILE A 86 13.69 -0.06 -2.70
CA ILE A 86 12.49 0.65 -3.10
C ILE A 86 12.12 0.27 -4.54
N GLU A 87 13.10 0.28 -5.44
CA GLU A 87 12.85 -0.09 -6.82
C GLU A 87 12.40 -1.53 -6.95
N SER A 88 12.99 -2.43 -6.15
CA SER A 88 12.59 -3.83 -6.18
C SER A 88 11.13 -3.99 -5.78
N MET A 89 10.69 -3.28 -4.75
CA MET A 89 9.31 -3.35 -4.35
C MET A 89 8.39 -2.76 -5.41
N LEU A 90 8.79 -1.66 -6.04
CA LEU A 90 7.99 -1.09 -7.12
C LEU A 90 7.86 -2.06 -8.28
N ALA A 91 8.92 -2.82 -8.57
CA ALA A 91 8.87 -3.83 -9.62
C ALA A 91 7.92 -4.97 -9.25
N ILE A 92 7.93 -5.39 -7.97
CA ILE A 92 7.04 -6.44 -7.50
C ILE A 92 5.58 -5.98 -7.57
N LEU A 93 5.31 -4.75 -7.16
CA LEU A 93 3.96 -4.20 -7.20
C LEU A 93 3.45 -4.08 -8.63
N GLY A 94 4.28 -3.58 -9.51
CA GLY A 94 3.87 -3.31 -10.86
C GLY A 94 2.81 -2.22 -10.90
N LYS A 95 2.21 -2.04 -12.06
CA LYS A 95 1.22 -1.00 -12.24
C LYS A 95 -0.03 -1.24 -11.39
N ASN A 96 -0.51 -2.47 -11.37
CA ASN A 96 -1.73 -2.81 -10.65
C ASN A 96 -1.53 -2.68 -9.14
N GLY A 97 -0.41 -3.17 -8.63
CA GLY A 97 -0.14 -3.11 -7.21
C GLY A 97 0.08 -1.69 -6.74
N LEU A 98 0.85 -0.92 -7.50
CA LEU A 98 1.14 0.46 -7.13
C LEU A 98 -0.15 1.30 -7.12
N LYS A 99 -1.00 1.08 -8.11
CA LYS A 99 -2.26 1.81 -8.17
C LYS A 99 -3.15 1.49 -6.96
N ALA A 100 -3.23 0.22 -6.60
CA ALA A 100 -4.05 -0.20 -5.47
C ALA A 100 -3.54 0.39 -4.16
N VAL A 101 -2.22 0.34 -3.94
CA VAL A 101 -1.62 0.87 -2.73
C VAL A 101 -1.79 2.39 -2.67
N SER A 102 -1.54 3.08 -3.78
CA SER A 102 -1.65 4.53 -3.81
C SER A 102 -3.08 4.99 -3.53
N SER A 103 -4.07 4.29 -4.09
CA SER A 103 -5.46 4.62 -3.83
C SER A 103 -5.82 4.41 -2.36
N PHE A 104 -5.35 3.32 -1.77
CA PHE A 104 -5.60 3.04 -0.37
C PHE A 104 -5.00 4.12 0.52
N LEU A 105 -3.76 4.52 0.24
CA LEU A 105 -3.09 5.53 1.07
C LEU A 105 -3.78 6.89 0.94
N ARG A 106 -4.28 7.22 -0.25
CA ARG A 106 -4.97 8.47 -0.46
C ARG A 106 -6.26 8.53 0.33
N VAL A 107 -7.03 7.44 0.33
CA VAL A 107 -8.28 7.38 1.09
C VAL A 107 -8.00 7.46 2.58
N ARG A 108 -6.98 6.74 3.06
CA ARG A 108 -6.63 6.75 4.48
C ARG A 108 -6.21 8.15 4.92
N SER A 109 -5.41 8.82 4.10
CA SER A 109 -4.96 10.17 4.41
C SER A 109 -6.13 11.14 4.48
N LYS A 110 -7.09 10.99 3.56
CA LYS A 110 -8.26 11.85 3.56
C LYS A 110 -9.13 11.60 4.78
N ASP A 111 -9.29 10.35 5.18
CA ASP A 111 -10.07 10.03 6.38
C ASP A 111 -9.43 10.64 7.62
N ASP A 112 -8.10 10.58 7.70
CA ASP A 112 -7.38 11.17 8.83
C ASP A 112 -7.57 12.69 8.85
N GLU A 113 -7.52 13.32 7.69
CA GLU A 113 -7.72 14.75 7.58
C GLU A 113 -9.13 15.16 7.99
N ASP A 114 -10.13 14.42 7.52
CA ASP A 114 -11.52 14.71 7.83
C ASP A 114 -11.76 14.55 9.34
N GLU A 115 -11.18 13.54 9.94
CA GLU A 115 -11.31 13.31 11.36
C GLU A 115 -10.66 14.44 12.16
N ALA A 116 -9.48 14.87 11.75
CA ALA A 116 -8.79 15.96 12.41
C ALA A 116 -9.57 17.27 12.29
N THR A 117 -10.12 17.53 11.12
CA THR A 117 -10.92 18.72 10.89
C THR A 117 -12.17 18.71 11.76
N GLU A 118 -12.84 17.58 11.83
CA GLU A 118 -14.03 17.46 12.63
C GLU A 118 -13.73 17.66 14.09
N THR A 119 -12.64 17.11 14.58
CA THR A 119 -12.25 17.27 15.97
C THR A 119 -11.94 18.72 16.27
N ALA A 120 -11.24 19.41 15.38
CA ALA A 120 -10.91 20.80 15.56
C ALA A 120 -12.18 21.67 15.58
N ALA A 121 -13.14 21.33 14.73
CA ALA A 121 -14.36 22.10 14.66
C ALA A 121 -15.19 21.97 15.93
N LYS A 122 -15.10 20.86 16.62
CA LYS A 122 -15.85 20.66 17.84
C LYS A 122 -15.28 21.44 19.00
N ASN A 123 -14.04 21.81 18.93
CA ASN A 123 -13.41 22.57 19.99
C ASN A 123 -13.54 24.06 19.78
#